data_bc1a439dffeb0f2ea9b4763f8f11c789
#
_entry.id   bc1a439dffeb0f2ea9b4763f8f11c789
#
_cell.length_a   1.000
_cell.length_b   1.000
_cell.length_c   1.000
_cell.angle_alpha   90.00
_cell.angle_beta   90.00
_cell.angle_gamma   90.00
#
_symmetry.space_group_name_H-M   'P 1'
#
loop_
_entity.id
_entity.type
_entity.pdbx_description
1 polymer ?
#
loop_
_entity_poly.entity_id
_entity_poly.type
_entity_poly.pdbx_seq_one_letter_code
_entity_poly.pdbx_strand_id
1 'polypeptide(L)'
;LSALDPERGMSLLTDLKSHTKTRLAATVVLIPKDYQNLAAYVLEIGANDVMIEPIDTDELNIRLVRLIERKRIGDQLRTNIRSGLKAAITDPLTGLYNRRYAIPHMERMLMQAHENGRSCAIMVADLDHLKQINDQYGHAAGDTVLVEVSRRLNTNLRAIDLVARMGGEEFLIIMPETKQGEAETAGKRLCNLIHDTPIELANGKCQVSVSISIGVALGGGSNDPRQSAAQVLDLADRALYGSKSEGRNRVTLTDHAA
;
A
#
# COMPACT_ATOMS: atom_id res chain seq x y z
N LEU A 1 -40.52 0.21 -4.28
CA LEU A 1 -40.97 1.63 -4.32
C LEU A 1 -42.49 1.81 -4.44
N SER A 2 -43.27 0.77 -4.79
CA SER A 2 -44.73 0.88 -4.91
C SER A 2 -45.45 1.36 -3.63
N ALA A 3 -44.82 1.29 -2.47
CA ALA A 3 -45.33 1.81 -1.18
C ALA A 3 -44.80 3.20 -0.80
N LEU A 4 -43.94 3.80 -1.63
CA LEU A 4 -43.36 5.11 -1.39
C LEU A 4 -43.90 6.12 -2.43
N ASP A 5 -44.11 7.34 -1.97
CA ASP A 5 -44.31 8.47 -2.87
C ASP A 5 -43.14 8.55 -3.87
N PRO A 6 -43.38 8.79 -5.18
CA PRO A 6 -42.32 8.82 -6.20
C PRO A 6 -41.11 9.71 -5.85
N GLU A 7 -41.34 10.87 -5.26
CA GLU A 7 -40.24 11.79 -4.86
C GLU A 7 -39.36 11.15 -3.77
N ARG A 8 -39.94 10.53 -2.77
CA ARG A 8 -39.22 9.81 -1.72
C ARG A 8 -38.48 8.59 -2.26
N GLY A 9 -39.08 7.88 -3.21
CA GLY A 9 -38.46 6.74 -3.88
C GLY A 9 -37.22 7.13 -4.67
N MET A 10 -37.25 8.23 -5.38
CA MET A 10 -36.13 8.76 -6.14
C MET A 10 -35.03 9.30 -5.22
N SER A 11 -35.40 10.00 -4.15
CA SER A 11 -34.45 10.44 -3.12
C SER A 11 -33.69 9.25 -2.51
N LEU A 12 -34.40 8.20 -2.11
CA LEU A 12 -33.80 6.98 -1.58
C LEU A 12 -32.85 6.31 -2.58
N LEU A 13 -33.22 6.23 -3.87
CA LEU A 13 -32.36 5.68 -4.90
C LEU A 13 -31.08 6.51 -5.06
N THR A 14 -31.20 7.84 -5.08
CA THR A 14 -30.08 8.77 -5.13
C THR A 14 -29.13 8.58 -3.93
N ASP A 15 -29.67 8.48 -2.73
CA ASP A 15 -28.90 8.24 -1.50
C ASP A 15 -28.18 6.90 -1.56
N LEU A 16 -28.83 5.83 -2.01
CA LEU A 16 -28.23 4.51 -2.18
C LEU A 16 -27.07 4.54 -3.19
N LYS A 17 -27.17 5.32 -4.26
CA LYS A 17 -26.15 5.41 -5.32
C LYS A 17 -25.01 6.35 -4.97
N SER A 18 -25.24 7.35 -4.13
CA SER A 18 -24.19 8.29 -3.65
C SER A 18 -23.36 7.71 -2.51
N HIS A 19 -23.94 6.85 -1.66
CA HIS A 19 -23.27 6.35 -0.48
C HIS A 19 -22.24 5.26 -0.81
N THR A 20 -21.03 5.38 -0.28
CA THR A 20 -19.88 4.49 -0.60
C THR A 20 -20.14 3.00 -0.38
N LYS A 21 -20.94 2.62 0.62
CA LYS A 21 -21.26 1.23 0.94
C LYS A 21 -22.31 0.62 0.02
N THR A 22 -23.21 1.43 -0.54
CA THR A 22 -24.39 0.96 -1.28
C THR A 22 -24.38 1.30 -2.77
N ARG A 23 -23.53 2.25 -3.21
CA ARG A 23 -23.47 2.71 -4.62
C ARG A 23 -23.31 1.59 -5.65
N LEU A 24 -22.70 0.49 -5.25
CA LEU A 24 -22.47 -0.68 -6.11
C LEU A 24 -23.55 -1.76 -5.93
N ALA A 25 -24.58 -1.53 -5.11
CA ALA A 25 -25.67 -2.47 -4.97
C ALA A 25 -26.47 -2.58 -6.28
N ALA A 26 -26.84 -3.80 -6.62
CA ALA A 26 -27.79 -4.05 -7.69
C ALA A 26 -29.19 -3.60 -7.23
N THR A 27 -29.85 -2.77 -8.02
CA THR A 27 -31.13 -2.17 -7.68
C THR A 27 -32.14 -2.42 -8.81
N VAL A 28 -33.28 -2.95 -8.46
CA VAL A 28 -34.48 -3.03 -9.33
C VAL A 28 -35.54 -2.12 -8.73
N VAL A 29 -36.09 -1.26 -9.53
CA VAL A 29 -37.13 -0.35 -9.11
C VAL A 29 -38.46 -0.81 -9.72
N LEU A 30 -39.45 -0.98 -8.85
CA LEU A 30 -40.82 -1.35 -9.28
C LEU A 30 -41.63 -0.06 -9.33
N ILE A 31 -42.28 0.19 -10.47
CA ILE A 31 -43.00 1.42 -10.72
C ILE A 31 -44.46 1.09 -10.99
N PRO A 32 -45.43 1.71 -10.29
CA PRO A 32 -46.87 1.59 -10.65
C PRO A 32 -47.12 2.07 -12.07
N LYS A 33 -48.10 1.48 -12.75
CA LYS A 33 -48.42 1.81 -14.15
C LYS A 33 -48.66 3.31 -14.38
N ASP A 34 -49.27 3.99 -13.41
CA ASP A 34 -49.57 5.42 -13.48
C ASP A 34 -48.31 6.31 -13.54
N TYR A 35 -47.18 5.77 -13.14
CA TYR A 35 -45.87 6.46 -13.12
C TYR A 35 -44.88 5.91 -14.14
N GLN A 36 -45.33 5.17 -15.16
CA GLN A 36 -44.44 4.53 -16.15
C GLN A 36 -43.50 5.53 -16.89
N ASN A 37 -43.92 6.79 -17.01
CA ASN A 37 -43.13 7.87 -17.58
C ASN A 37 -41.84 8.17 -16.79
N LEU A 38 -41.76 7.78 -15.52
CA LEU A 38 -40.56 7.94 -14.68
C LEU A 38 -39.49 6.85 -14.91
N ALA A 39 -39.81 5.80 -15.68
CA ALA A 39 -38.90 4.67 -15.86
C ALA A 39 -37.52 5.08 -16.43
N ALA A 40 -37.50 5.95 -17.44
CA ALA A 40 -36.27 6.46 -18.02
C ALA A 40 -35.45 7.26 -17.00
N TYR A 41 -36.10 8.14 -16.25
CA TYR A 41 -35.46 8.96 -15.22
C TYR A 41 -34.87 8.12 -14.08
N VAL A 42 -35.56 7.08 -13.64
CA VAL A 42 -35.09 6.15 -12.61
C VAL A 42 -33.82 5.40 -13.07
N LEU A 43 -33.76 5.03 -14.36
CA LEU A 43 -32.51 4.44 -14.93
C LEU A 43 -31.39 5.44 -14.99
N GLU A 44 -31.64 6.73 -15.30
CA GLU A 44 -30.65 7.80 -15.29
C GLU A 44 -30.08 8.07 -13.89
N ILE A 45 -30.92 8.01 -12.84
CA ILE A 45 -30.47 8.11 -11.43
C ILE A 45 -29.53 6.93 -11.05
N GLY A 46 -29.59 5.82 -11.82
CA GLY A 46 -28.66 4.70 -11.64
C GLY A 46 -29.32 3.40 -11.17
N ALA A 47 -30.63 3.25 -11.29
CA ALA A 47 -31.25 1.94 -11.18
C ALA A 47 -30.66 0.99 -12.22
N ASN A 48 -30.48 -0.27 -11.86
CA ASN A 48 -29.94 -1.27 -12.77
C ASN A 48 -31.01 -1.91 -13.65
N ASP A 49 -32.25 -1.89 -13.18
CA ASP A 49 -33.41 -2.32 -13.94
C ASP A 49 -34.71 -1.67 -13.38
N VAL A 50 -35.75 -1.60 -14.21
CA VAL A 50 -37.05 -1.05 -13.86
C VAL A 50 -38.12 -2.01 -14.33
N MET A 51 -39.11 -2.26 -13.48
CA MET A 51 -40.30 -3.05 -13.83
C MET A 51 -41.58 -2.26 -13.54
N ILE A 52 -42.59 -2.41 -14.40
CA ILE A 52 -43.85 -1.69 -14.29
C ILE A 52 -44.91 -2.68 -13.80
N GLU A 53 -45.71 -2.29 -12.81
CA GLU A 53 -46.84 -3.11 -12.33
C GLU A 53 -47.97 -3.22 -13.40
N PRO A 54 -48.65 -4.38 -13.51
CA PRO A 54 -48.53 -5.60 -12.70
C PRO A 54 -47.25 -6.40 -13.04
N ILE A 55 -46.58 -6.95 -12.02
CA ILE A 55 -45.32 -7.65 -12.17
C ILE A 55 -45.59 -9.14 -12.39
N ASP A 56 -45.03 -9.67 -13.47
CA ASP A 56 -44.95 -11.11 -13.69
C ASP A 56 -43.79 -11.68 -12.85
N THR A 57 -44.12 -12.67 -12.01
CA THR A 57 -43.13 -13.33 -11.14
C THR A 57 -42.03 -14.05 -11.91
N ASP A 58 -42.32 -14.62 -13.06
CA ASP A 58 -41.37 -15.34 -13.89
C ASP A 58 -40.41 -14.33 -14.56
N GLU A 59 -40.96 -13.22 -15.07
CA GLU A 59 -40.15 -12.13 -15.60
C GLU A 59 -39.23 -11.51 -14.52
N LEU A 60 -39.77 -11.26 -13.33
CA LEU A 60 -38.99 -10.74 -12.20
C LEU A 60 -37.81 -11.67 -11.86
N ASN A 61 -38.10 -12.98 -11.76
CA ASN A 61 -37.06 -13.97 -11.46
C ASN A 61 -35.95 -13.97 -12.51
N ILE A 62 -36.31 -13.97 -13.81
CA ILE A 62 -35.32 -13.94 -14.90
C ILE A 62 -34.46 -12.67 -14.83
N ARG A 63 -35.09 -11.52 -14.60
CA ARG A 63 -34.37 -10.23 -14.49
C ARG A 63 -33.45 -10.19 -13.25
N LEU A 64 -33.93 -10.65 -12.09
CA LEU A 64 -33.11 -10.73 -10.87
C LEU A 64 -31.90 -11.64 -11.04
N VAL A 65 -32.11 -12.84 -11.62
CA VAL A 65 -30.99 -13.77 -11.88
C VAL A 65 -29.93 -13.11 -12.77
N ARG A 66 -30.34 -12.51 -13.88
CA ARG A 66 -29.43 -11.80 -14.79
C ARG A 66 -28.71 -10.61 -14.10
N LEU A 67 -29.41 -9.87 -13.27
CA LEU A 67 -28.87 -8.75 -12.56
C LEU A 67 -27.84 -9.19 -11.51
N ILE A 68 -28.14 -10.23 -10.75
CA ILE A 68 -27.21 -10.84 -9.79
C ILE A 68 -25.96 -11.36 -10.50
N GLU A 69 -26.11 -12.01 -11.63
CA GLU A 69 -24.99 -12.53 -12.42
C GLU A 69 -24.09 -11.40 -12.94
N ARG A 70 -24.67 -10.34 -13.54
CA ARG A 70 -23.92 -9.14 -13.95
C ARG A 70 -23.17 -8.49 -12.78
N LYS A 71 -23.83 -8.38 -11.64
CA LYS A 71 -23.23 -7.86 -10.41
C LYS A 71 -22.02 -8.71 -9.99
N ARG A 72 -22.17 -10.03 -9.97
CA ARG A 72 -21.11 -10.98 -9.59
C ARG A 72 -19.90 -10.86 -10.52
N ILE A 73 -20.13 -10.81 -11.84
CA ILE A 73 -19.06 -10.63 -12.83
C ILE A 73 -18.34 -9.28 -12.61
N GLY A 74 -19.11 -8.21 -12.41
CA GLY A 74 -18.55 -6.87 -12.14
C GLY A 74 -17.72 -6.82 -10.87
N ASP A 75 -18.14 -7.48 -9.80
CA ASP A 75 -17.40 -7.53 -8.54
C ASP A 75 -16.13 -8.39 -8.67
N GLN A 76 -16.20 -9.51 -9.38
CA GLN A 76 -15.02 -10.34 -9.69
C GLN A 76 -13.99 -9.55 -10.51
N LEU A 77 -14.41 -8.83 -11.54
CA LEU A 77 -13.53 -8.02 -12.36
C LEU A 77 -12.83 -6.92 -11.53
N ARG A 78 -13.57 -6.20 -10.67
CA ARG A 78 -13.00 -5.19 -9.77
C ARG A 78 -11.99 -5.80 -8.81
N THR A 79 -12.30 -6.97 -8.25
CA THR A 79 -11.39 -7.70 -7.35
C THR A 79 -10.13 -8.11 -8.08
N ASN A 80 -10.24 -8.64 -9.29
CA ASN A 80 -9.10 -9.05 -10.11
C ASN A 80 -8.21 -7.87 -10.49
N ILE A 81 -8.81 -6.75 -10.92
CA ILE A 81 -8.07 -5.52 -11.23
C ILE A 81 -7.34 -5.01 -9.99
N ARG A 82 -8.03 -4.95 -8.83
CA ARG A 82 -7.42 -4.49 -7.58
C ARG A 82 -6.27 -5.41 -7.13
N SER A 83 -6.46 -6.71 -7.24
CA SER A 83 -5.42 -7.70 -6.90
C SER A 83 -4.24 -7.61 -7.87
N GLY A 84 -4.50 -7.47 -9.16
CA GLY A 84 -3.46 -7.29 -10.18
C GLY A 84 -2.65 -6.00 -9.97
N LEU A 85 -3.31 -4.89 -9.67
CA LEU A 85 -2.64 -3.62 -9.33
C LEU A 85 -1.80 -3.77 -8.07
N LYS A 86 -2.34 -4.40 -7.01
CA LYS A 86 -1.58 -4.66 -5.79
C LYS A 86 -0.36 -5.52 -6.06
N ALA A 87 -0.51 -6.62 -6.79
CA ALA A 87 0.60 -7.51 -7.15
C ALA A 87 1.67 -6.81 -8.00
N ALA A 88 1.29 -5.83 -8.83
CA ALA A 88 2.23 -5.07 -9.64
C ALA A 88 3.12 -4.11 -8.83
N ILE A 89 2.65 -3.64 -7.65
CA ILE A 89 3.34 -2.62 -6.85
C ILE A 89 3.89 -3.13 -5.51
N THR A 90 3.53 -4.35 -5.09
CA THR A 90 4.00 -4.92 -3.80
C THR A 90 4.86 -6.17 -4.02
N ASP A 91 5.70 -6.44 -3.03
CA ASP A 91 6.43 -7.70 -2.88
C ASP A 91 5.49 -8.80 -2.37
N PRO A 92 5.42 -9.97 -3.01
CA PRO A 92 4.45 -11.01 -2.67
C PRO A 92 4.70 -11.68 -1.31
N LEU A 93 5.94 -11.68 -0.81
CA LEU A 93 6.28 -12.28 0.47
C LEU A 93 5.93 -11.34 1.63
N THR A 94 6.34 -10.08 1.52
CA THR A 94 6.31 -9.14 2.64
C THR A 94 5.10 -8.20 2.63
N GLY A 95 4.47 -8.04 1.47
CA GLY A 95 3.38 -7.07 1.26
C GLY A 95 3.82 -5.60 1.23
N LEU A 96 5.11 -5.31 1.43
CA LEU A 96 5.68 -3.98 1.24
C LEU A 96 5.65 -3.58 -0.24
N TYR A 97 5.87 -2.31 -0.53
CA TYR A 97 6.11 -1.91 -1.92
C TYR A 97 7.31 -2.65 -2.50
N ASN A 98 7.27 -2.95 -3.80
CA ASN A 98 8.39 -3.55 -4.51
C ASN A 98 9.30 -2.47 -5.12
N ARG A 99 10.49 -2.88 -5.57
CA ARG A 99 11.48 -2.01 -6.22
C ARG A 99 10.90 -1.23 -7.40
N ARG A 100 10.05 -1.89 -8.21
CA ARG A 100 9.44 -1.31 -9.41
C ARG A 100 8.58 -0.09 -9.10
N TYR A 101 7.88 -0.10 -7.97
CA TYR A 101 7.09 1.02 -7.49
C TYR A 101 7.94 2.06 -6.75
N ALA A 102 8.88 1.60 -5.92
CA ALA A 102 9.61 2.45 -5.00
C ALA A 102 10.56 3.43 -5.69
N ILE A 103 11.27 3.01 -6.74
CA ILE A 103 12.25 3.87 -7.43
C ILE A 103 11.58 5.07 -8.10
N PRO A 104 10.56 4.94 -8.95
CA PRO A 104 9.88 6.10 -9.53
C PRO A 104 9.17 6.96 -8.47
N HIS A 105 8.74 6.37 -7.34
CA HIS A 105 8.16 7.13 -6.24
C HIS A 105 9.21 7.97 -5.53
N MET A 106 10.39 7.42 -5.25
CA MET A 106 11.54 8.14 -4.69
C MET A 106 11.92 9.34 -5.55
N GLU A 107 12.03 9.15 -6.86
CA GLU A 107 12.35 10.23 -7.81
C GLU A 107 11.37 11.39 -7.70
N ARG A 108 10.07 11.10 -7.67
CA ARG A 108 9.04 12.12 -7.50
C ARG A 108 9.12 12.83 -6.15
N MET A 109 9.36 12.09 -5.07
CA MET A 109 9.46 12.66 -3.72
C MET A 109 10.68 13.58 -3.59
N LEU A 110 11.82 13.20 -4.16
CA LEU A 110 13.02 14.03 -4.19
C LEU A 110 12.82 15.29 -5.03
N MET A 111 12.16 15.20 -6.18
CA MET A 111 11.81 16.36 -7.01
C MET A 111 10.89 17.32 -6.25
N GLN A 112 9.83 16.82 -5.62
CA GLN A 112 8.92 17.65 -4.80
C GLN A 112 9.63 18.29 -3.61
N ALA A 113 10.54 17.54 -2.96
CA ALA A 113 11.34 18.07 -1.86
C ALA A 113 12.23 19.22 -2.33
N HIS A 114 12.85 19.09 -3.50
CA HIS A 114 13.64 20.15 -4.11
C HIS A 114 12.80 21.38 -4.44
N GLU A 115 11.65 21.23 -5.12
CA GLU A 115 10.74 22.32 -5.48
C GLU A 115 10.25 23.10 -4.26
N ASN A 116 10.02 22.42 -3.14
CA ASN A 116 9.52 23.00 -1.90
C ASN A 116 10.64 23.48 -0.95
N GLY A 117 11.91 23.32 -1.32
CA GLY A 117 13.05 23.64 -0.45
C GLY A 117 13.14 22.78 0.82
N ARG A 118 12.55 21.56 0.80
CA ARG A 118 12.50 20.64 1.93
C ARG A 118 13.44 19.46 1.71
N SER A 119 13.95 18.88 2.79
CA SER A 119 14.79 17.70 2.73
C SER A 119 13.94 16.42 2.65
N CYS A 120 14.43 15.41 1.95
CA CYS A 120 13.89 14.06 1.94
C CYS A 120 15.02 13.09 2.31
N ALA A 121 14.82 12.26 3.32
CA ALA A 121 15.78 11.25 3.70
C ALA A 121 15.51 9.94 2.96
N ILE A 122 16.57 9.37 2.40
CA ILE A 122 16.59 8.07 1.75
C ILE A 122 17.45 7.15 2.60
N MET A 123 16.86 6.01 3.00
CA MET A 123 17.58 4.98 3.75
C MET A 123 17.59 3.69 2.95
N VAL A 124 18.77 3.13 2.79
CA VAL A 124 18.94 1.74 2.34
C VAL A 124 19.28 0.90 3.56
N ALA A 125 18.54 -0.17 3.75
CA ALA A 125 18.68 -1.05 4.90
C ALA A 125 18.82 -2.51 4.44
N ASP A 126 19.60 -3.28 5.19
CA ASP A 126 19.88 -4.67 4.87
C ASP A 126 19.91 -5.50 6.16
N LEU A 127 19.23 -6.64 6.14
CA LEU A 127 19.23 -7.57 7.26
C LEU A 127 20.58 -8.25 7.41
N ASP A 128 21.15 -8.13 8.58
CA ASP A 128 22.44 -8.75 8.86
C ASP A 128 22.29 -10.26 9.03
N HIS A 129 23.14 -11.00 8.35
CA HIS A 129 23.30 -12.46 8.51
C HIS A 129 22.06 -13.32 8.19
N LEU A 130 21.12 -12.86 7.36
CA LEU A 130 19.95 -13.65 6.96
C LEU A 130 20.35 -14.99 6.33
N LYS A 131 21.45 -15.02 5.58
CA LYS A 131 21.98 -16.27 5.01
C LYS A 131 22.27 -17.31 6.08
N GLN A 132 22.85 -16.93 7.22
CA GLN A 132 23.14 -17.88 8.32
C GLN A 132 21.85 -18.46 8.91
N ILE A 133 20.79 -17.66 9.02
CA ILE A 133 19.47 -18.11 9.45
C ILE A 133 18.91 -19.13 8.45
N ASN A 134 18.99 -18.84 7.15
CA ASN A 134 18.57 -19.76 6.09
C ASN A 134 19.34 -21.07 6.13
N ASP A 135 20.66 -20.99 6.30
CA ASP A 135 21.53 -22.19 6.33
C ASP A 135 21.24 -23.05 7.58
N GLN A 136 20.91 -22.43 8.71
CA GLN A 136 20.67 -23.14 9.97
C GLN A 136 19.24 -23.64 10.14
N TYR A 137 18.23 -22.85 9.70
CA TYR A 137 16.82 -23.12 9.97
C TYR A 137 15.96 -23.32 8.72
N GLY A 138 16.57 -23.21 7.54
CA GLY A 138 15.90 -23.34 6.25
C GLY A 138 15.28 -22.03 5.74
N HIS A 139 15.00 -21.96 4.44
CA HIS A 139 14.47 -20.77 3.77
C HIS A 139 13.11 -20.31 4.34
N ALA A 140 12.27 -21.23 4.79
CA ALA A 140 10.99 -20.85 5.42
C ALA A 140 11.18 -20.04 6.71
N ALA A 141 12.28 -20.24 7.44
CA ALA A 141 12.62 -19.44 8.61
C ALA A 141 13.06 -18.04 8.20
N GLY A 142 13.90 -17.93 7.16
CA GLY A 142 14.29 -16.63 6.60
C GLY A 142 13.08 -15.84 6.05
N ASP A 143 12.14 -16.51 5.41
CA ASP A 143 10.90 -15.88 4.96
C ASP A 143 10.07 -15.33 6.15
N THR A 144 9.98 -16.10 7.24
CA THR A 144 9.33 -15.66 8.49
C THR A 144 10.01 -14.41 9.06
N VAL A 145 11.33 -14.38 9.07
CA VAL A 145 12.12 -13.21 9.50
C VAL A 145 11.85 -12.00 8.61
N LEU A 146 11.90 -12.18 7.29
CA LEU A 146 11.62 -11.10 6.33
C LEU A 146 10.22 -10.51 6.52
N VAL A 147 9.21 -11.35 6.70
CA VAL A 147 7.82 -10.91 6.93
C VAL A 147 7.71 -10.12 8.23
N GLU A 148 8.28 -10.61 9.33
CA GLU A 148 8.19 -9.95 10.62
C GLU A 148 8.97 -8.62 10.65
N VAL A 149 10.18 -8.59 10.07
CA VAL A 149 10.96 -7.34 9.93
C VAL A 149 10.19 -6.32 9.10
N SER A 150 9.62 -6.75 7.98
CA SER A 150 8.80 -5.89 7.12
C SER A 150 7.62 -5.29 7.87
N ARG A 151 6.94 -6.09 8.68
CA ARG A 151 5.84 -5.63 9.54
C ARG A 151 6.32 -4.60 10.55
N ARG A 152 7.45 -4.85 11.23
CA ARG A 152 8.04 -3.92 12.21
C ARG A 152 8.44 -2.60 11.56
N LEU A 153 9.11 -2.64 10.43
CA LEU A 153 9.47 -1.43 9.68
C LEU A 153 8.22 -0.62 9.32
N ASN A 154 7.24 -1.25 8.71
CA ASN A 154 6.03 -0.57 8.22
C ASN A 154 5.18 0.03 9.36
N THR A 155 5.10 -0.63 10.51
CA THR A 155 4.30 -0.16 11.65
C THR A 155 4.97 0.93 12.48
N ASN A 156 6.28 1.14 12.29
CA ASN A 156 7.08 2.13 13.03
C ASN A 156 7.51 3.33 12.18
N LEU A 157 6.92 3.48 11.01
CA LEU A 157 7.09 4.62 10.12
C LEU A 157 5.79 5.44 10.06
N ARG A 158 5.89 6.71 9.66
CA ARG A 158 4.72 7.60 9.50
C ARG A 158 3.92 7.20 8.26
N ALA A 159 2.64 7.56 8.21
CA ALA A 159 1.78 7.28 7.06
C ALA A 159 2.27 7.90 5.73
N ILE A 160 3.10 8.95 5.82
CA ILE A 160 3.70 9.60 4.65
C ILE A 160 5.03 8.97 4.22
N ASP A 161 5.66 8.19 5.11
CA ASP A 161 6.89 7.48 4.79
C ASP A 161 6.56 6.25 3.95
N LEU A 162 7.49 5.88 3.07
CA LEU A 162 7.34 4.68 2.25
C LEU A 162 8.42 3.67 2.62
N VAL A 163 8.03 2.41 2.76
CA VAL A 163 8.98 1.30 2.89
C VAL A 163 8.74 0.30 1.76
N ALA A 164 9.83 -0.14 1.15
CA ALA A 164 9.83 -1.11 0.06
C ALA A 164 10.88 -2.19 0.27
N ARG A 165 10.62 -3.38 -0.25
CA ARG A 165 11.64 -4.41 -0.39
C ARG A 165 12.26 -4.33 -1.77
N MET A 166 13.58 -4.19 -1.83
CA MET A 166 14.32 -4.02 -3.08
C MET A 166 14.67 -5.34 -3.74
N GLY A 167 14.77 -6.40 -2.94
CA GLY A 167 15.09 -7.77 -3.32
C GLY A 167 15.92 -8.44 -2.21
N GLY A 168 15.88 -9.78 -2.11
CA GLY A 168 16.62 -10.48 -1.07
C GLY A 168 16.29 -9.98 0.34
N GLU A 169 17.29 -9.41 1.01
CA GLU A 169 17.26 -8.89 2.37
C GLU A 169 17.32 -7.36 2.44
N GLU A 170 17.20 -6.68 1.28
CA GLU A 170 17.36 -5.23 1.15
C GLU A 170 16.02 -4.50 1.17
N PHE A 171 16.01 -3.38 1.89
CA PHE A 171 14.85 -2.48 2.02
C PHE A 171 15.23 -1.05 1.67
N LEU A 172 14.28 -0.32 1.09
CA LEU A 172 14.36 1.12 0.84
C LEU A 172 13.30 1.82 1.68
N ILE A 173 13.71 2.85 2.43
CA ILE A 173 12.81 3.69 3.21
C ILE A 173 12.95 5.12 2.69
N ILE A 174 11.82 5.75 2.37
CA ILE A 174 11.75 7.13 1.87
C ILE A 174 11.00 7.94 2.92
N MET A 175 11.63 8.96 3.46
CA MET A 175 11.08 9.82 4.50
C MET A 175 11.02 11.27 4.02
N PRO A 176 9.88 11.69 3.46
CA PRO A 176 9.70 13.08 3.04
C PRO A 176 9.76 14.05 4.22
N GLU A 177 10.13 15.30 3.96
CA GLU A 177 10.16 16.37 4.95
C GLU A 177 10.92 16.00 6.23
N THR A 178 12.05 15.30 6.07
CA THR A 178 12.84 14.76 7.16
C THR A 178 14.27 15.32 7.10
N LYS A 179 14.70 15.94 8.19
CA LYS A 179 16.05 16.47 8.35
C LYS A 179 17.03 15.39 8.83
N GLN A 180 18.32 15.66 8.72
CA GLN A 180 19.40 14.73 9.06
C GLN A 180 19.26 14.10 10.45
N GLY A 181 19.12 14.92 11.49
CA GLY A 181 19.00 14.40 12.87
C GLY A 181 17.73 13.58 13.12
N GLU A 182 16.62 13.90 12.41
CA GLU A 182 15.38 13.13 12.47
C GLU A 182 15.54 11.79 11.77
N ALA A 183 16.22 11.77 10.63
CA ALA A 183 16.52 10.56 9.88
C ALA A 183 17.43 9.62 10.70
N GLU A 184 18.50 10.17 11.30
CA GLU A 184 19.41 9.42 12.17
C GLU A 184 18.66 8.81 13.36
N THR A 185 17.82 9.60 14.03
CA THR A 185 17.01 9.14 15.16
C THR A 185 16.03 8.03 14.75
N ALA A 186 15.38 8.19 13.60
CA ALA A 186 14.48 7.17 13.06
C ALA A 186 15.24 5.88 12.72
N GLY A 187 16.40 5.98 12.07
CA GLY A 187 17.22 4.82 11.74
C GLY A 187 17.70 4.07 12.99
N LYS A 188 18.21 4.78 14.01
CA LYS A 188 18.62 4.18 15.29
C LYS A 188 17.43 3.46 15.97
N ARG A 189 16.26 4.07 15.97
CA ARG A 189 15.05 3.46 16.51
C ARG A 189 14.68 2.18 15.77
N LEU A 190 14.80 2.15 14.43
CA LEU A 190 14.52 0.96 13.63
C LEU A 190 15.55 -0.15 13.90
N CYS A 191 16.85 0.16 13.99
CA CYS A 191 17.88 -0.81 14.37
C CYS A 191 17.57 -1.44 15.73
N ASN A 192 17.31 -0.63 16.76
CA ASN A 192 16.98 -1.12 18.10
C ASN A 192 15.70 -1.98 18.09
N LEU A 193 14.65 -1.53 17.41
CA LEU A 193 13.39 -2.27 17.31
C LEU A 193 13.58 -3.68 16.75
N ILE A 194 14.45 -3.82 15.74
CA ILE A 194 14.73 -5.12 15.13
C ILE A 194 15.59 -5.98 16.05
N HIS A 195 16.63 -5.38 16.66
CA HIS A 195 17.60 -6.08 17.49
C HIS A 195 17.04 -6.54 18.83
N ASP A 196 16.31 -5.66 19.53
CA ASP A 196 15.89 -5.89 20.92
C ASP A 196 14.75 -6.90 21.06
N THR A 197 14.09 -7.24 19.96
CA THR A 197 12.92 -8.14 19.99
C THR A 197 13.20 -9.37 19.14
N PRO A 198 13.48 -10.53 19.71
CA PRO A 198 13.65 -11.78 18.97
C PRO A 198 12.40 -12.11 18.11
N ILE A 199 12.61 -12.84 17.04
CA ILE A 199 11.55 -13.27 16.12
C ILE A 199 11.25 -14.75 16.37
N GLU A 200 9.98 -15.06 16.63
CA GLU A 200 9.53 -16.44 16.73
C GLU A 200 9.47 -17.10 15.36
N LEU A 201 10.17 -18.22 15.21
CA LEU A 201 10.06 -19.04 14.03
C LEU A 201 8.84 -19.96 14.12
N ALA A 202 8.38 -20.44 12.95
CA ALA A 202 7.21 -21.32 12.84
C ALA A 202 7.24 -22.44 13.89
N ASN A 203 6.18 -22.55 14.71
CA ASN A 203 5.90 -23.50 15.79
C ASN A 203 6.22 -23.02 17.23
N GLY A 204 6.59 -21.78 17.48
CA GLY A 204 6.81 -21.27 18.84
C GLY A 204 7.97 -21.92 19.61
N LYS A 205 8.78 -22.77 18.94
CA LYS A 205 9.83 -23.58 19.58
C LYS A 205 11.21 -22.96 19.51
N CYS A 206 11.41 -21.96 18.65
CA CYS A 206 12.69 -21.32 18.44
C CYS A 206 12.51 -19.84 18.21
N GLN A 207 13.37 -19.04 18.83
CA GLN A 207 13.45 -17.59 18.61
C GLN A 207 14.82 -17.28 18.01
N VAL A 208 14.87 -16.35 17.06
CA VAL A 208 16.11 -15.87 16.46
C VAL A 208 16.24 -14.36 16.69
N SER A 209 17.45 -13.94 17.06
CA SER A 209 17.79 -12.52 17.10
C SER A 209 18.35 -12.13 15.75
N VAL A 210 17.90 -11.00 15.23
CA VAL A 210 18.33 -10.44 13.96
C VAL A 210 18.71 -8.97 14.16
N SER A 211 19.55 -8.44 13.31
CA SER A 211 19.85 -7.01 13.26
C SER A 211 19.73 -6.48 11.84
N ILE A 212 19.70 -5.17 11.73
CA ILE A 212 19.62 -4.47 10.45
C ILE A 212 20.66 -3.37 10.41
N SER A 213 21.37 -3.24 9.31
CA SER A 213 22.28 -2.15 9.02
C SER A 213 21.60 -1.16 8.10
N ILE A 214 21.77 0.14 8.35
CA ILE A 214 21.08 1.21 7.63
C ILE A 214 22.10 2.24 7.17
N GLY A 215 22.06 2.58 5.88
CA GLY A 215 22.73 3.74 5.32
C GLY A 215 21.73 4.84 5.00
N VAL A 216 22.07 6.09 5.32
CA VAL A 216 21.17 7.24 5.14
C VAL A 216 21.83 8.29 4.27
N ALA A 217 21.10 8.81 3.31
CA ALA A 217 21.45 10.01 2.53
C ALA A 217 20.27 10.98 2.51
N LEU A 218 20.58 12.27 2.41
CA LEU A 218 19.60 13.32 2.24
C LEU A 218 19.59 13.79 0.79
N GLY A 219 18.40 14.01 0.26
CA GLY A 219 18.19 14.65 -1.03
C GLY A 219 17.13 15.75 -0.94
N GLY A 220 16.96 16.51 -2.01
CA GLY A 220 16.12 17.71 -2.02
C GLY A 220 16.76 18.87 -1.27
N GLY A 221 15.98 19.86 -0.87
CA GLY A 221 16.48 21.07 -0.24
C GLY A 221 17.23 21.99 -1.20
N SER A 222 17.87 23.01 -0.64
CA SER A 222 18.59 24.06 -1.41
C SER A 222 20.05 23.72 -1.73
N ASN A 223 20.56 22.56 -1.25
CA ASN A 223 22.00 22.34 -1.22
C ASN A 223 22.61 21.82 -2.53
N ASP A 224 21.89 21.14 -3.37
CA ASP A 224 22.31 20.78 -4.74
C ASP A 224 21.10 20.54 -5.66
N PRO A 225 20.74 21.51 -6.49
CA PRO A 225 19.64 21.36 -7.45
C PRO A 225 19.90 20.33 -8.55
N ARG A 226 21.10 19.77 -8.63
CA ARG A 226 21.50 18.80 -9.66
C ARG A 226 21.57 17.37 -9.17
N GLN A 227 21.37 17.12 -7.86
CA GLN A 227 21.48 15.78 -7.31
C GLN A 227 20.33 14.88 -7.81
N SER A 228 20.67 13.91 -8.63
CA SER A 228 19.70 12.94 -9.14
C SER A 228 19.31 11.93 -8.05
N ALA A 229 18.11 11.35 -8.17
CA ALA A 229 17.66 10.28 -7.28
C ALA A 229 18.65 9.10 -7.24
N ALA A 230 19.28 8.77 -8.37
CA ALA A 230 20.30 7.73 -8.46
C ALA A 230 21.54 8.06 -7.62
N GLN A 231 21.97 9.33 -7.59
CA GLN A 231 23.10 9.77 -6.76
C GLN A 231 22.76 9.70 -5.27
N VAL A 232 21.54 10.11 -4.87
CA VAL A 232 21.10 9.99 -3.46
C VAL A 232 21.07 8.53 -3.02
N LEU A 233 20.59 7.65 -3.89
CA LEU A 233 20.56 6.21 -3.61
C LEU A 233 21.97 5.64 -3.47
N ASP A 234 22.90 5.98 -4.37
CA ASP A 234 24.30 5.55 -4.30
C ASP A 234 24.98 6.04 -3.02
N LEU A 235 24.68 7.25 -2.57
CA LEU A 235 25.18 7.77 -1.29
C LEU A 235 24.65 6.95 -0.10
N ALA A 236 23.36 6.61 -0.10
CA ALA A 236 22.78 5.77 0.94
C ALA A 236 23.39 4.35 0.93
N ASP A 237 23.62 3.77 -0.25
CA ASP A 237 24.28 2.46 -0.40
C ASP A 237 25.72 2.48 0.14
N ARG A 238 26.50 3.54 -0.12
CA ARG A 238 27.85 3.72 0.45
C ARG A 238 27.79 3.82 1.96
N ALA A 239 26.84 4.56 2.52
CA ALA A 239 26.65 4.66 3.95
C ALA A 239 26.27 3.30 4.57
N LEU A 240 25.44 2.51 3.89
CA LEU A 240 25.13 1.14 4.31
C LEU A 240 26.37 0.24 4.32
N TYR A 241 27.23 0.35 3.30
CA TYR A 241 28.50 -0.36 3.29
C TYR A 241 29.36 0.01 4.51
N GLY A 242 29.41 1.31 4.87
CA GLY A 242 30.04 1.78 6.10
C GLY A 242 29.45 1.10 7.34
N SER A 243 28.14 1.09 7.48
CA SER A 243 27.45 0.42 8.60
C SER A 243 27.83 -1.06 8.72
N LYS A 244 27.90 -1.77 7.59
CA LYS A 244 28.28 -3.19 7.56
C LYS A 244 29.77 -3.40 7.92
N SER A 245 30.67 -2.56 7.46
CA SER A 245 32.11 -2.67 7.70
C SER A 245 32.51 -2.33 9.14
N GLU A 246 31.78 -1.42 9.79
CA GLU A 246 32.04 -0.98 11.15
C GLU A 246 31.41 -1.88 12.24
N GLY A 247 30.85 -3.03 11.89
CA GLY A 247 30.34 -4.01 12.87
C GLY A 247 28.85 -4.22 12.86
N ARG A 248 28.13 -3.72 11.84
CA ARG A 248 26.69 -3.93 11.63
C ARG A 248 25.79 -3.36 12.73
N ASN A 249 24.49 -3.66 12.66
CA ASN A 249 23.47 -3.23 13.65
C ASN A 249 23.56 -1.73 13.98
N ARG A 250 23.66 -0.90 12.95
CA ARG A 250 23.84 0.55 13.10
C ARG A 250 23.34 1.35 11.91
N VAL A 251 23.31 2.64 12.13
CA VAL A 251 23.01 3.65 11.11
C VAL A 251 24.25 4.45 10.81
N THR A 252 24.59 4.58 9.54
CA THR A 252 25.62 5.50 9.05
C THR A 252 24.98 6.53 8.11
N LEU A 253 25.34 7.78 8.28
CA LEU A 253 24.96 8.85 7.37
C LEU A 253 26.12 9.13 6.43
N THR A 254 25.83 9.44 5.16
CA THR A 254 26.85 10.05 4.31
C THR A 254 27.16 11.45 4.82
N ASP A 255 28.40 11.71 5.14
CA ASP A 255 28.87 13.07 5.28
C ASP A 255 28.67 13.77 3.94
N HIS A 256 27.93 14.87 3.92
CA HIS A 256 28.02 15.80 2.82
C HIS A 256 29.48 16.27 2.80
N ALA A 257 30.27 15.74 1.86
CA ALA A 257 31.56 16.34 1.58
C ALA A 257 31.29 17.82 1.29
N ALA A 258 31.90 18.66 2.13
CA ALA A 258 31.83 20.10 2.03
C ALA A 258 32.42 20.60 0.71
#